data_6817f90f57000cd6c91ef89d36a1cf87
#
_entry.id   6817f90f57000cd6c91ef89d36a1cf87
#
_cell.length_a   1.000
_cell.length_b   1.000
_cell.length_c   1.000
_cell.angle_alpha   90.00
_cell.angle_beta   90.00
_cell.angle_gamma   90.00
#
_symmetry.space_group_name_H-M   'P 1'
#
loop_
_entity.id
_entity.type
_entity.pdbx_description
1 polymer ?
#
loop_
_entity_poly.entity_id
_entity_poly.type
_entity_poly.pdbx_seq_one_letter_code
_entity_poly.pdbx_strand_id
1 'polypeptide(L)'
;MKNVFRVFKYILNYKKDIVLNVVSNLIYVFFSLFSFVMIIPFISVLFGVIEAPLQCPELSLDKDVLMDYFSFHLNSYKEIYGIYPCLIAIGVVYIICIFFSALFRYLGMYFIVPIRNGLVNDLRNDVYKKICILPLSFFSDKKKGDIMSRLTSDLADIEWSVVSSLQMLVKDSIMVVVFFSALIIASWQLVLFIVVVLPIAYF
;
A
#
# COMPACT_ATOMS: atom_id res chain seq x y z
N MET A 1 -16.76 -4.98 -20.64
CA MET A 1 -16.52 -5.87 -19.51
C MET A 1 -15.91 -7.23 -19.89
N LYS A 2 -16.32 -7.93 -20.96
CA LYS A 2 -15.73 -9.23 -21.39
C LYS A 2 -14.21 -9.20 -21.64
N ASN A 3 -13.66 -8.09 -22.13
CA ASN A 3 -12.24 -7.99 -22.48
C ASN A 3 -11.34 -7.81 -21.24
N VAL A 4 -11.81 -7.13 -20.19
CA VAL A 4 -11.10 -6.98 -18.92
C VAL A 4 -10.98 -8.34 -18.22
N PHE A 5 -12.03 -9.17 -18.26
CA PHE A 5 -12.01 -10.53 -17.70
C PHE A 5 -10.98 -11.45 -18.38
N ARG A 6 -10.71 -11.26 -19.67
CA ARG A 6 -9.66 -12.00 -20.37
C ARG A 6 -8.27 -11.65 -19.85
N VAL A 7 -8.00 -10.37 -19.63
CA VAL A 7 -6.70 -9.91 -19.11
C VAL A 7 -6.48 -10.45 -17.69
N PHE A 8 -7.50 -10.45 -16.84
CA PHE A 8 -7.42 -11.04 -15.50
C PHE A 8 -7.08 -12.55 -15.53
N LYS A 9 -7.51 -13.29 -16.55
CA LYS A 9 -7.18 -14.71 -16.69
C LYS A 9 -5.67 -14.95 -16.91
N TYR A 10 -4.98 -14.08 -17.62
CA TYR A 10 -3.52 -14.16 -17.77
C TYR A 10 -2.78 -13.89 -16.47
N ILE A 11 -3.28 -12.94 -15.67
CA ILE A 11 -2.70 -12.57 -14.36
C ILE A 11 -2.75 -13.76 -13.39
N LEU A 12 -3.81 -14.57 -13.44
CA LEU A 12 -3.97 -15.74 -12.57
C LEU A 12 -2.89 -16.82 -12.75
N ASN A 13 -2.11 -16.79 -13.83
CA ASN A 13 -0.97 -17.69 -14.01
C ASN A 13 0.21 -17.34 -13.08
N TYR A 14 0.26 -16.10 -12.57
CA TYR A 14 1.34 -15.57 -11.71
C TYR A 14 0.94 -15.52 -10.24
N LYS A 15 0.23 -16.54 -9.74
CA LYS A 15 -0.34 -16.59 -8.36
C LYS A 15 0.70 -16.36 -7.27
N LYS A 16 1.91 -16.88 -7.42
CA LYS A 16 2.99 -16.72 -6.42
C LYS A 16 3.37 -15.25 -6.26
N ASP A 17 3.56 -14.55 -7.38
CA ASP A 17 3.97 -13.15 -7.37
C ASP A 17 2.84 -12.24 -6.88
N ILE A 18 1.58 -12.59 -7.17
CA ILE A 18 0.41 -11.89 -6.63
C ILE A 18 0.38 -12.02 -5.10
N VAL A 19 0.52 -13.23 -4.57
CA VAL A 19 0.51 -13.46 -3.12
C VAL A 19 1.65 -12.72 -2.44
N LEU A 20 2.86 -12.78 -2.99
CA LEU A 20 4.02 -12.06 -2.46
C LEU A 20 3.82 -10.54 -2.50
N ASN A 21 3.21 -10.02 -3.57
CA ASN A 21 2.86 -8.60 -3.67
C ASN A 21 1.84 -8.21 -2.59
N VAL A 22 0.76 -8.99 -2.42
CA VAL A 22 -0.27 -8.73 -1.38
C VAL A 22 0.34 -8.77 0.02
N VAL A 23 1.13 -9.79 0.34
CA VAL A 23 1.80 -9.91 1.65
C VAL A 23 2.74 -8.75 1.89
N SER A 24 3.57 -8.38 0.90
CA SER A 24 4.46 -7.23 1.02
C SER A 24 3.70 -5.92 1.26
N ASN A 25 2.58 -5.71 0.55
CA ASN A 25 1.75 -4.52 0.76
C ASN A 25 1.05 -4.52 2.13
N LEU A 26 0.63 -5.67 2.65
CA LEU A 26 0.08 -5.76 4.01
C LEU A 26 1.11 -5.37 5.07
N ILE A 27 2.33 -5.90 4.96
CA ILE A 27 3.42 -5.57 5.89
C ILE A 27 3.80 -4.09 5.76
N TYR A 28 3.87 -3.57 4.52
CA TYR A 28 4.10 -2.15 4.27
C TYR A 28 3.07 -1.27 4.98
N VAL A 29 1.78 -1.57 4.83
CA VAL A 29 0.70 -0.78 5.44
C VAL A 29 0.75 -0.88 6.96
N PHE A 30 1.08 -2.05 7.52
CA PHE A 30 1.25 -2.23 8.96
C PHE A 30 2.35 -1.32 9.52
N PHE A 31 3.56 -1.35 8.94
CA PHE A 31 4.66 -0.48 9.39
C PHE A 31 4.37 1.00 9.13
N SER A 32 3.67 1.33 8.06
CA SER A 32 3.25 2.69 7.74
C SER A 32 2.28 3.24 8.78
N LEU A 33 1.29 2.45 9.18
CA LEU A 33 0.33 2.82 10.22
C LEU A 33 1.04 2.97 11.57
N PHE A 34 1.92 2.03 11.92
CA PHE A 34 2.67 2.09 13.17
C PHE A 34 3.58 3.32 13.24
N SER A 35 4.26 3.65 12.13
CA SER A 35 5.04 4.89 12.01
C SER A 35 4.18 6.13 12.23
N PHE A 36 2.96 6.17 11.67
CA PHE A 36 2.05 7.29 11.86
C PHE A 36 1.60 7.44 13.31
N VAL A 37 1.27 6.34 13.98
CA VAL A 37 0.86 6.33 15.39
C VAL A 37 2.01 6.79 16.31
N MET A 38 3.27 6.53 15.96
CA MET A 38 4.46 6.95 16.73
C MET A 38 4.66 8.47 16.82
N ILE A 39 3.97 9.26 15.97
CA ILE A 39 3.98 10.71 16.08
C ILE A 39 3.33 11.19 17.37
N ILE A 40 2.29 10.48 17.85
CA ILE A 40 1.55 10.85 19.07
C ILE A 40 2.47 10.85 20.29
N PRO A 41 3.18 9.75 20.66
CA PRO A 41 4.07 9.75 21.79
C PRO A 41 5.26 10.70 21.62
N PHE A 42 5.76 10.91 20.41
CA PHE A 42 6.81 11.88 20.16
C PHE A 42 6.38 13.28 20.54
N ILE A 43 5.20 13.71 20.11
CA ILE A 43 4.62 15.03 20.44
C ILE A 43 4.35 15.12 21.95
N SER A 44 3.79 14.08 22.56
CA SER A 44 3.48 14.06 24.00
C SER A 44 4.72 14.19 24.86
N VAL A 45 5.84 13.56 24.50
CA VAL A 45 7.13 13.72 25.19
C VAL A 45 7.69 15.12 24.98
N LEU A 46 7.61 15.66 23.77
CA LEU A 46 8.17 16.97 23.40
C LEU A 46 7.48 18.10 24.16
N PHE A 47 6.15 18.07 24.26
CA PHE A 47 5.36 19.11 24.95
C PHE A 47 5.16 18.83 26.43
N GLY A 48 5.61 17.69 26.95
CA GLY A 48 5.46 17.33 28.36
C GLY A 48 4.03 17.00 28.80
N VAL A 49 3.13 16.70 27.84
CA VAL A 49 1.70 16.40 28.06
C VAL A 49 1.49 14.89 28.26
N ILE A 50 2.43 14.21 28.93
CA ILE A 50 2.25 12.78 29.22
C ILE A 50 1.45 12.68 30.51
N GLU A 51 0.17 12.35 30.40
CA GLU A 51 -0.65 11.85 31.50
C GLU A 51 -0.37 10.34 31.66
N ALA A 52 0.63 10.00 32.47
CA ALA A 52 0.90 8.59 32.74
C ALA A 52 0.07 8.15 33.95
N PRO A 53 -0.57 6.98 33.89
CA PRO A 53 -1.25 6.42 35.06
C PRO A 53 -0.24 6.12 36.19
N LEU A 54 -0.66 6.34 37.44
CA LEU A 54 0.16 6.13 38.66
C LEU A 54 0.53 4.66 38.90
N GLN A 55 -0.17 3.72 38.25
CA GLN A 55 0.07 2.29 38.37
C GLN A 55 0.13 1.67 36.96
N CYS A 56 1.00 0.66 36.80
CA CYS A 56 1.10 -0.08 35.55
C CYS A 56 -0.24 -0.79 35.27
N PRO A 57 -0.98 -0.44 34.19
CA PRO A 57 -2.24 -1.11 33.87
C PRO A 57 -1.99 -2.55 33.44
N GLU A 58 -2.91 -3.46 33.80
CA GLU A 58 -2.86 -4.84 33.30
C GLU A 58 -3.09 -4.86 31.77
N LEU A 59 -2.30 -5.65 31.06
CA LEU A 59 -2.40 -5.78 29.60
C LEU A 59 -3.79 -6.30 29.22
N SER A 60 -4.63 -5.43 28.70
CA SER A 60 -5.87 -5.78 28.02
C SER A 60 -5.86 -5.25 26.59
N LEU A 61 -6.62 -5.90 25.70
CA LEU A 61 -6.74 -5.51 24.29
C LEU A 61 -7.57 -4.23 24.09
N ASP A 62 -7.95 -3.56 25.16
CA ASP A 62 -8.63 -2.27 25.09
C ASP A 62 -7.64 -1.16 24.69
N LYS A 63 -8.07 -0.31 23.77
CA LYS A 63 -7.29 0.79 23.20
C LYS A 63 -6.73 1.72 24.30
N ASP A 64 -7.56 2.07 25.28
CA ASP A 64 -7.21 3.02 26.33
C ASP A 64 -6.13 2.42 27.25
N VAL A 65 -6.25 1.14 27.58
CA VAL A 65 -5.27 0.41 28.38
C VAL A 65 -3.93 0.22 27.67
N LEU A 66 -3.95 -0.01 26.34
CA LEU A 66 -2.73 -0.11 25.55
C LEU A 66 -1.99 1.25 25.48
N MET A 67 -2.74 2.32 25.36
CA MET A 67 -2.21 3.68 25.33
C MET A 67 -1.62 4.07 26.70
N ASP A 68 -2.32 3.72 27.78
CA ASP A 68 -1.87 3.93 29.16
C ASP A 68 -0.63 3.11 29.49
N TYR A 69 -0.57 1.85 29.05
CA TYR A 69 0.62 1.00 29.21
C TYR A 69 1.85 1.59 28.52
N PHE A 70 1.66 2.05 27.28
CA PHE A 70 2.72 2.69 26.51
C PHE A 70 3.17 4.02 27.14
N SER A 71 2.22 4.84 27.59
CA SER A 71 2.47 6.12 28.26
C SER A 71 3.20 5.93 29.58
N PHE A 72 2.85 4.89 30.36
CA PHE A 72 3.53 4.54 31.60
C PHE A 72 5.00 4.19 31.37
N HIS A 73 5.30 3.31 30.41
CA HIS A 73 6.69 2.94 30.11
C HIS A 73 7.51 4.12 29.56
N LEU A 74 6.92 4.96 28.74
CA LEU A 74 7.58 6.17 28.24
C LEU A 74 7.88 7.16 29.39
N ASN A 75 6.93 7.35 30.31
CA ASN A 75 7.15 8.27 31.44
C ASN A 75 8.24 7.72 32.38
N SER A 76 8.21 6.43 32.68
CA SER A 76 9.24 5.77 33.49
C SER A 76 10.63 5.91 32.85
N TYR A 77 10.73 5.73 31.54
CA TYR A 77 11.98 5.91 30.81
C TYR A 77 12.46 7.37 30.81
N LYS A 78 11.52 8.32 30.67
CA LYS A 78 11.80 9.76 30.76
C LYS A 78 12.28 10.18 32.12
N GLU A 79 11.71 9.63 33.21
CA GLU A 79 12.13 9.94 34.59
C GLU A 79 13.54 9.42 34.94
N ILE A 80 13.90 8.24 34.39
CA ILE A 80 15.21 7.62 34.67
C ILE A 80 16.31 8.29 33.81
N TYR A 81 16.09 8.52 32.54
CA TYR A 81 17.12 8.92 31.58
C TYR A 81 17.00 10.37 31.10
N GLY A 82 15.88 11.05 31.41
CA GLY A 82 15.59 12.40 30.93
C GLY A 82 14.88 12.47 29.60
N ILE A 83 14.52 13.70 29.19
CA ILE A 83 13.72 13.96 27.98
C ILE A 83 14.49 13.64 26.69
N TYR A 84 15.77 14.04 26.60
CA TYR A 84 16.55 13.87 25.37
C TYR A 84 16.77 12.41 24.94
N PRO A 85 17.20 11.49 25.83
CA PRO A 85 17.32 10.08 25.49
C PRO A 85 15.98 9.44 25.11
N CYS A 86 14.88 9.86 25.73
CA CYS A 86 13.55 9.37 25.41
C CYS A 86 13.14 9.79 23.97
N LEU A 87 13.35 11.03 23.59
CA LEU A 87 13.10 11.52 22.22
C LEU A 87 13.96 10.80 21.19
N ILE A 88 15.24 10.56 21.51
CA ILE A 88 16.14 9.81 20.63
C ILE A 88 15.65 8.37 20.45
N ALA A 89 15.23 7.70 21.52
CA ALA A 89 14.72 6.33 21.44
C ALA A 89 13.47 6.22 20.56
N ILE A 90 12.50 7.12 20.75
CA ILE A 90 11.30 7.18 19.90
C ILE A 90 11.67 7.48 18.43
N GLY A 91 12.61 8.43 18.22
CA GLY A 91 13.09 8.78 16.88
C GLY A 91 13.77 7.60 16.17
N VAL A 92 14.57 6.80 16.88
CA VAL A 92 15.21 5.60 16.32
C VAL A 92 14.16 4.56 15.93
N VAL A 93 13.19 4.28 16.81
CA VAL A 93 12.09 3.35 16.49
C VAL A 93 11.30 3.84 15.27
N TYR A 94 11.00 5.13 15.19
CA TYR A 94 10.32 5.75 14.07
C TYR A 94 11.09 5.56 12.74
N ILE A 95 12.40 5.81 12.75
CA ILE A 95 13.27 5.62 11.58
C ILE A 95 13.28 4.14 11.13
N ILE A 96 13.37 3.21 12.10
CA ILE A 96 13.32 1.77 11.82
C ILE A 96 11.98 1.40 11.15
N CYS A 97 10.86 1.90 11.67
CA CYS A 97 9.54 1.65 11.08
C CYS A 97 9.41 2.19 9.65
N ILE A 98 9.89 3.41 9.40
CA ILE A 98 9.92 3.99 8.05
C ILE A 98 10.81 3.16 7.12
N PHE A 99 11.97 2.73 7.59
CA PHE A 99 12.88 1.90 6.79
C PHE A 99 12.21 0.60 6.36
N PHE A 100 11.58 -0.13 7.29
CA PHE A 100 10.86 -1.36 6.96
C PHE A 100 9.65 -1.09 6.07
N SER A 101 8.90 -0.02 6.31
CA SER A 101 7.81 0.41 5.44
C SER A 101 8.30 0.64 4.01
N ALA A 102 9.38 1.38 3.82
CA ALA A 102 9.97 1.64 2.50
C ALA A 102 10.49 0.36 1.83
N LEU A 103 11.12 -0.53 2.59
CA LEU A 103 11.63 -1.82 2.11
C LEU A 103 10.48 -2.69 1.58
N PHE A 104 9.41 -2.87 2.35
CA PHE A 104 8.28 -3.69 1.93
C PHE A 104 7.47 -3.06 0.80
N ARG A 105 7.41 -1.73 0.70
CA ARG A 105 6.87 -1.03 -0.45
C ARG A 105 7.67 -1.34 -1.71
N TYR A 106 9.00 -1.33 -1.62
CA TYR A 106 9.87 -1.69 -2.74
C TYR A 106 9.70 -3.15 -3.15
N LEU A 107 9.63 -4.07 -2.18
CA LEU A 107 9.36 -5.49 -2.45
C LEU A 107 8.00 -5.69 -3.13
N GLY A 108 6.97 -4.98 -2.72
CA GLY A 108 5.67 -5.00 -3.39
C GLY A 108 5.77 -4.56 -4.86
N MET A 109 6.52 -3.50 -5.16
CA MET A 109 6.78 -3.08 -6.54
C MET A 109 7.61 -4.10 -7.32
N TYR A 110 8.59 -4.74 -6.67
CA TYR A 110 9.42 -5.76 -7.30
C TYR A 110 8.60 -6.98 -7.75
N PHE A 111 7.66 -7.45 -6.93
CA PHE A 111 6.81 -8.60 -7.26
C PHE A 111 5.73 -8.30 -8.33
N ILE A 112 5.48 -7.04 -8.67
CA ILE A 112 4.62 -6.67 -9.80
C ILE A 112 5.32 -6.85 -11.15
N VAL A 113 6.66 -6.75 -11.19
CA VAL A 113 7.45 -6.82 -12.44
C VAL A 113 7.25 -8.13 -13.20
N PRO A 114 7.37 -9.33 -12.58
CA PRO A 114 7.13 -10.59 -13.29
C PRO A 114 5.70 -10.71 -13.82
N ILE A 115 4.70 -10.23 -13.08
CA ILE A 115 3.30 -10.22 -13.52
C ILE A 115 3.15 -9.36 -14.78
N ARG A 116 3.72 -8.16 -14.77
CA ARG A 116 3.72 -7.22 -15.89
C ARG A 116 4.39 -7.82 -17.14
N ASN A 117 5.62 -8.28 -16.98
CA ASN A 117 6.40 -8.82 -18.09
C ASN A 117 5.77 -10.08 -18.68
N GLY A 118 5.25 -10.95 -17.81
CA GLY A 118 4.56 -12.16 -18.24
C GLY A 118 3.28 -11.86 -19.02
N LEU A 119 2.46 -10.94 -18.54
CA LEU A 119 1.24 -10.51 -19.22
C LEU A 119 1.54 -9.95 -20.63
N VAL A 120 2.54 -9.06 -20.72
CA VAL A 120 2.91 -8.45 -22.01
C VAL A 120 3.43 -9.51 -22.98
N ASN A 121 4.24 -10.44 -22.48
CA ASN A 121 4.76 -11.54 -23.31
C ASN A 121 3.62 -12.44 -23.83
N ASP A 122 2.68 -12.81 -22.97
CA ASP A 122 1.52 -13.63 -23.34
C ASP A 122 0.66 -12.93 -24.39
N LEU A 123 0.38 -11.63 -24.21
CA LEU A 123 -0.37 -10.82 -25.18
C LEU A 123 0.37 -10.68 -26.50
N ARG A 124 1.69 -10.43 -26.49
CA ARG A 124 2.49 -10.37 -27.71
C ARG A 124 2.46 -11.68 -28.49
N ASN A 125 2.61 -12.80 -27.78
CA ASN A 125 2.57 -14.13 -28.38
C ASN A 125 1.21 -14.42 -29.02
N ASP A 126 0.12 -14.03 -28.38
CA ASP A 126 -1.24 -14.24 -28.92
C ASP A 126 -1.51 -13.36 -30.15
N VAL A 127 -1.05 -12.12 -30.15
CA VAL A 127 -1.15 -11.24 -31.33
C VAL A 127 -0.27 -11.76 -32.45
N TYR A 128 0.96 -12.16 -32.16
CA TYR A 128 1.89 -12.71 -33.15
C TYR A 128 1.33 -13.97 -33.81
N LYS A 129 0.80 -14.93 -33.04
CA LYS A 129 0.14 -16.12 -33.56
C LYS A 129 -1.01 -15.77 -34.54
N LYS A 130 -1.81 -14.76 -34.21
CA LYS A 130 -2.89 -14.31 -35.07
C LYS A 130 -2.37 -13.69 -36.38
N ILE A 131 -1.29 -12.90 -36.27
CA ILE A 131 -0.67 -12.29 -37.47
C ILE A 131 -0.16 -13.36 -38.42
N CYS A 132 0.46 -14.43 -37.90
CA CYS A 132 0.98 -15.53 -38.73
C CYS A 132 -0.09 -16.31 -39.49
N ILE A 133 -1.34 -16.29 -39.06
CA ILE A 133 -2.45 -16.98 -39.72
C ILE A 133 -3.12 -16.10 -40.79
N LEU A 134 -2.84 -14.79 -40.85
CA LEU A 134 -3.45 -13.88 -41.77
C LEU A 134 -2.88 -14.08 -43.21
N PRO A 135 -3.74 -14.02 -44.25
CA PRO A 135 -3.28 -14.14 -45.64
C PRO A 135 -2.42 -12.95 -46.04
N LEU A 136 -1.48 -13.17 -46.96
CA LEU A 136 -0.56 -12.14 -47.47
C LEU A 136 -1.30 -10.91 -48.05
N SER A 137 -2.48 -11.08 -48.59
CA SER A 137 -3.33 -9.98 -49.07
C SER A 137 -3.77 -8.98 -48.00
N PHE A 138 -3.66 -9.36 -46.74
CA PHE A 138 -3.95 -8.49 -45.59
C PHE A 138 -2.83 -7.47 -45.34
N PHE A 139 -1.59 -7.76 -45.77
CA PHE A 139 -0.39 -6.97 -45.47
C PHE A 139 -0.14 -5.91 -46.56
N SER A 140 -0.98 -4.88 -46.66
CA SER A 140 -0.65 -3.66 -47.40
C SER A 140 0.28 -2.76 -46.58
N ASP A 141 1.01 -1.82 -47.23
CA ASP A 141 1.96 -0.94 -46.52
C ASP A 141 1.31 -0.09 -45.44
N LYS A 142 0.08 0.37 -45.66
CA LYS A 142 -0.72 1.08 -44.67
C LYS A 142 -1.11 0.20 -43.48
N LYS A 143 -1.40 -1.07 -43.68
CA LYS A 143 -1.75 -2.01 -42.61
C LYS A 143 -0.52 -2.51 -41.82
N LYS A 144 0.67 -2.56 -42.44
CA LYS A 144 1.91 -2.88 -41.73
C LYS A 144 2.21 -1.87 -40.64
N GLY A 145 2.05 -0.57 -40.92
CA GLY A 145 2.23 0.48 -39.91
C GLY A 145 1.23 0.38 -38.75
N ASP A 146 -0.06 0.13 -39.05
CA ASP A 146 -1.09 -0.08 -38.03
C ASP A 146 -0.80 -1.31 -37.15
N ILE A 147 -0.39 -2.44 -37.74
CA ILE A 147 -0.01 -3.64 -37.02
C ILE A 147 1.18 -3.37 -36.07
N MET A 148 2.20 -2.63 -36.57
CA MET A 148 3.37 -2.30 -35.77
C MET A 148 3.03 -1.37 -34.62
N SER A 149 2.18 -0.37 -34.84
CA SER A 149 1.67 0.51 -33.79
C SER A 149 0.93 -0.28 -32.70
N ARG A 150 0.07 -1.22 -33.07
CA ARG A 150 -0.66 -2.08 -32.12
C ARG A 150 0.25 -3.01 -31.33
N LEU A 151 1.32 -3.51 -31.94
CA LEU A 151 2.31 -4.37 -31.29
C LEU A 151 3.25 -3.62 -30.33
N THR A 152 3.38 -2.31 -30.48
CA THR A 152 4.26 -1.48 -29.66
C THR A 152 3.48 -0.57 -28.72
N SER A 153 2.75 0.40 -29.26
CA SER A 153 2.05 1.44 -28.51
C SER A 153 0.86 0.89 -27.72
N ASP A 154 -0.08 0.21 -28.41
CA ASP A 154 -1.31 -0.26 -27.77
C ASP A 154 -1.01 -1.30 -26.67
N LEU A 155 0.02 -2.13 -26.85
CA LEU A 155 0.44 -3.09 -25.83
C LEU A 155 1.09 -2.40 -24.61
N ALA A 156 1.85 -1.32 -24.84
CA ALA A 156 2.41 -0.54 -23.74
C ALA A 156 1.30 0.16 -22.93
N ASP A 157 0.27 0.67 -23.58
CA ASP A 157 -0.88 1.27 -22.90
C ASP A 157 -1.67 0.25 -22.06
N ILE A 158 -1.83 -0.97 -22.59
CA ILE A 158 -2.44 -2.08 -21.83
C ILE A 158 -1.57 -2.46 -20.64
N GLU A 159 -0.26 -2.56 -20.83
CA GLU A 159 0.71 -2.84 -19.76
C GLU A 159 0.55 -1.83 -18.62
N TRP A 160 0.59 -0.53 -18.93
CA TRP A 160 0.47 0.54 -17.98
C TRP A 160 -0.88 0.52 -17.24
N SER A 161 -1.96 0.35 -17.97
CA SER A 161 -3.31 0.26 -17.42
C SER A 161 -3.50 -0.90 -16.47
N VAL A 162 -2.95 -2.08 -16.79
CA VAL A 162 -3.06 -3.26 -15.95
C VAL A 162 -2.23 -3.12 -14.67
N VAL A 163 -1.00 -2.62 -14.78
CA VAL A 163 -0.13 -2.41 -13.60
C VAL A 163 -0.74 -1.38 -12.65
N SER A 164 -1.20 -0.24 -13.16
CA SER A 164 -1.85 0.78 -12.34
C SER A 164 -3.13 0.26 -11.68
N SER A 165 -3.94 -0.51 -12.42
CA SER A 165 -5.15 -1.13 -11.86
C SER A 165 -4.83 -2.13 -10.74
N LEU A 166 -3.80 -2.96 -10.90
CA LEU A 166 -3.36 -3.88 -9.85
C LEU A 166 -2.86 -3.15 -8.61
N GLN A 167 -2.08 -2.09 -8.78
CA GLN A 167 -1.61 -1.27 -7.66
C GLN A 167 -2.77 -0.62 -6.92
N MET A 168 -3.72 -0.04 -7.65
CA MET A 168 -4.91 0.59 -7.07
C MET A 168 -5.79 -0.43 -6.34
N LEU A 169 -6.07 -1.58 -6.96
CA LEU A 169 -6.95 -2.60 -6.38
C LEU A 169 -6.33 -3.33 -5.18
N VAL A 170 -5.02 -3.53 -5.16
CA VAL A 170 -4.35 -4.27 -4.07
C VAL A 170 -3.84 -3.29 -3.01
N LYS A 171 -2.86 -2.46 -3.37
CA LYS A 171 -2.17 -1.60 -2.40
C LYS A 171 -3.08 -0.54 -1.80
N ASP A 172 -3.76 0.24 -2.67
CA ASP A 172 -4.51 1.40 -2.20
C ASP A 172 -5.80 0.96 -1.47
N SER A 173 -6.44 -0.13 -1.90
CA SER A 173 -7.59 -0.68 -1.18
C SER A 173 -7.22 -1.20 0.21
N ILE A 174 -6.10 -1.92 0.35
CA ILE A 174 -5.59 -2.36 1.64
C ILE A 174 -5.29 -1.16 2.54
N MET A 175 -4.61 -0.16 1.98
CA MET A 175 -4.26 1.06 2.72
C MET A 175 -5.51 1.79 3.22
N VAL A 176 -6.51 2.00 2.37
CA VAL A 176 -7.77 2.65 2.75
C VAL A 176 -8.46 1.87 3.86
N VAL A 177 -8.62 0.55 3.72
CA VAL A 177 -9.30 -0.28 4.72
C VAL A 177 -8.58 -0.22 6.08
N VAL A 178 -7.25 -0.36 6.09
CA VAL A 178 -6.47 -0.37 7.34
C VAL A 178 -6.47 1.01 8.01
N PHE A 179 -6.24 2.09 7.25
CA PHE A 179 -6.24 3.44 7.83
C PHE A 179 -7.65 3.87 8.27
N PHE A 180 -8.68 3.50 7.51
CA PHE A 180 -10.06 3.81 7.88
C PHE A 180 -10.50 3.04 9.13
N SER A 181 -10.13 1.77 9.26
CA SER A 181 -10.38 0.99 10.48
C SER A 181 -9.63 1.56 11.69
N ALA A 182 -8.38 1.97 11.53
CA ALA A 182 -7.62 2.63 12.59
C ALA A 182 -8.25 3.96 13.02
N LEU A 183 -8.77 4.74 12.06
CA LEU A 183 -9.49 6.00 12.34
C LEU A 183 -10.80 5.76 13.11
N ILE A 184 -11.57 4.72 12.75
CA ILE A 184 -12.80 4.33 13.47
C ILE A 184 -12.46 3.96 14.93
N ILE A 185 -11.41 3.18 15.12
CA ILE A 185 -10.94 2.79 16.46
C ILE A 185 -10.45 4.00 17.25
N ALA A 186 -9.77 4.94 16.59
CA ALA A 186 -9.27 6.15 17.25
C ALA A 186 -10.39 7.10 17.66
N SER A 187 -11.31 7.42 16.75
CA SER A 187 -12.46 8.28 17.01
C SER A 187 -13.52 8.12 15.93
N TRP A 188 -14.63 7.45 16.25
CA TRP A 188 -15.75 7.31 15.33
C TRP A 188 -16.42 8.64 14.97
N GLN A 189 -16.32 9.63 15.88
CA GLN A 189 -16.86 10.98 15.68
C GLN A 189 -16.12 11.72 14.57
N LEU A 190 -14.78 11.59 14.51
CA LEU A 190 -13.97 12.17 13.44
C LEU A 190 -14.28 11.54 12.07
N VAL A 191 -14.53 10.24 12.04
CA VAL A 191 -14.92 9.54 10.82
C VAL A 191 -16.25 10.07 10.28
N LEU A 192 -17.26 10.23 11.14
CA LEU A 192 -18.55 10.82 10.77
C LEU A 192 -18.38 12.23 10.21
N PHE A 193 -17.55 13.04 10.87
CA PHE A 193 -17.26 14.40 10.41
C PHE A 193 -16.63 14.39 9.00
N ILE A 194 -15.63 13.55 8.78
CA ILE A 194 -14.94 13.43 7.46
C ILE A 194 -15.93 12.97 6.38
N VAL A 195 -16.74 11.96 6.64
CA VAL A 195 -17.72 11.41 5.68
C VAL A 195 -18.76 12.46 5.28
N VAL A 196 -19.13 13.35 6.20
CA VAL A 196 -20.09 14.43 5.92
C VAL A 196 -19.43 15.61 5.20
N VAL A 197 -18.23 16.00 5.61
CA VAL A 197 -17.53 17.18 5.07
C VAL A 197 -16.94 16.93 3.69
N LEU A 198 -16.41 15.71 3.42
CA LEU A 198 -15.82 15.38 2.12
C LEU A 198 -16.76 15.62 0.92
N PRO A 199 -18.01 15.12 0.90
CA PRO A 199 -18.93 15.40 -0.21
C PRO A 199 -19.31 16.88 -0.30
N ILE A 200 -19.40 17.59 0.83
CA ILE A 200 -19.72 19.03 0.84
C ILE A 200 -18.56 19.86 0.27
N ALA A 201 -17.32 19.45 0.54
CA ALA A 201 -16.13 20.13 0.01
C ALA A 201 -15.88 19.87 -1.48
N TYR A 202 -16.46 18.77 -2.01
CA TYR A 202 -16.31 18.40 -3.43
C TYR A 202 -17.36 19.09 -4.33
N PHE A 203 -18.48 19.54 -3.77
CA PHE A 203 -19.52 20.29 -4.48
C PHE A 203 -19.32 21.80 -4.33
#